data_050e5c70459d87d16242fd7fc558a311
#
_entry.id   050e5c70459d87d16242fd7fc558a311
#
_cell.length_a   1.000
_cell.length_b   1.000
_cell.length_c   1.000
_cell.angle_alpha   90.00
_cell.angle_beta   90.00
_cell.angle_gamma   90.00
#
_symmetry.space_group_name_H-M   'P 1'
#
loop_
_entity.id
_entity.type
_entity.pdbx_description
1 polymer ?
#
loop_
_entity_poly.entity_id
_entity_poly.type
_entity_poly.pdbx_seq_one_letter_code
_entity_poly.pdbx_strand_id
1 'polypeptide(L)'
;AWVYGNANVSGDAWVYGNALVYGNAQVYGNALVYGNAKVSGDAWVFGNALVYGDANVCGNAKVSGDSWVNGNAQVYGNALVFHDAKVFGDAKVYGNAEVSGDAEVSDKAKVYGNAQVFGDAEVFANAKVSDKAKVYGNAQVFGDAEVSGNAEVSGGLIG
;
A
#
# COMPACT_ATOMS: atom_id res chain seq x y z
N ALA A 1 13.76 16.82 -3.08
CA ALA A 1 13.90 15.48 -2.51
C ALA A 1 15.11 15.39 -1.60
N TRP A 2 15.00 14.58 -0.56
CA TRP A 2 16.10 14.38 0.38
C TRP A 2 16.28 12.87 0.59
N VAL A 3 17.49 12.38 0.39
CA VAL A 3 17.87 10.98 0.62
C VAL A 3 18.99 11.01 1.67
N TYR A 4 18.77 10.37 2.82
CA TYR A 4 19.74 10.42 3.92
C TYR A 4 19.70 9.18 4.82
N GLY A 5 20.61 9.08 5.76
CA GLY A 5 20.84 7.88 6.54
C GLY A 5 21.54 6.81 5.68
N ASN A 6 21.10 5.58 5.78
CA ASN A 6 21.57 4.46 4.97
C ASN A 6 20.63 4.15 3.79
N ALA A 7 19.77 5.11 3.43
CA ALA A 7 18.83 4.94 2.34
C ALA A 7 19.57 4.81 1.00
N ASN A 8 19.09 3.93 0.16
CA ASN A 8 19.67 3.66 -1.16
C ASN A 8 18.63 3.91 -2.27
N VAL A 9 19.02 4.71 -3.25
CA VAL A 9 18.25 4.92 -4.48
C VAL A 9 19.11 4.46 -5.64
N SER A 10 18.67 3.48 -6.40
CA SER A 10 19.46 2.83 -7.45
C SER A 10 18.64 2.38 -8.65
N GLY A 11 19.32 1.97 -9.71
CA GLY A 11 18.70 1.68 -10.99
C GLY A 11 18.19 2.96 -11.67
N ASP A 12 17.06 2.90 -12.32
CA ASP A 12 16.38 4.03 -12.97
C ASP A 12 15.32 4.67 -12.04
N ALA A 13 15.45 4.46 -10.74
CA ALA A 13 14.52 5.03 -9.75
C ALA A 13 14.71 6.55 -9.61
N TRP A 14 13.60 7.26 -9.48
CA TRP A 14 13.59 8.72 -9.35
C TRP A 14 12.94 9.14 -8.03
N VAL A 15 13.63 10.00 -7.30
CA VAL A 15 13.12 10.65 -6.09
C VAL A 15 13.17 12.15 -6.32
N TYR A 16 12.03 12.82 -6.36
CA TYR A 16 11.97 14.26 -6.67
C TYR A 16 10.89 15.03 -5.89
N GLY A 17 10.78 16.31 -6.12
CA GLY A 17 9.90 17.19 -5.33
C GLY A 17 10.37 17.30 -3.89
N ASN A 18 9.47 17.25 -2.94
CA ASN A 18 9.73 17.30 -1.50
C ASN A 18 9.79 15.91 -0.86
N ALA A 19 9.92 14.85 -1.67
CA ALA A 19 9.98 13.50 -1.16
C ALA A 19 11.17 13.24 -0.24
N LEU A 20 10.95 12.41 0.77
CA LEU A 20 11.95 12.02 1.76
C LEU A 20 12.18 10.51 1.73
N VAL A 21 13.42 10.08 1.53
CA VAL A 21 13.82 8.66 1.63
C VAL A 21 14.91 8.56 2.69
N TYR A 22 14.69 7.85 3.77
CA TYR A 22 15.62 7.84 4.89
C TYR A 22 15.59 6.53 5.72
N GLY A 23 16.48 6.42 6.70
CA GLY A 23 16.71 5.18 7.42
C GLY A 23 17.48 4.20 6.57
N ASN A 24 17.04 2.96 6.49
CA ASN A 24 17.59 1.91 5.62
C ASN A 24 16.71 1.66 4.39
N ALA A 25 15.84 2.60 4.04
CA ALA A 25 14.89 2.45 2.94
C ALA A 25 15.59 2.25 1.59
N GLN A 26 15.00 1.44 0.75
CA GLN A 26 15.52 1.13 -0.59
C GLN A 26 14.50 1.48 -1.67
N VAL A 27 14.92 2.27 -2.64
CA VAL A 27 14.11 2.62 -3.83
C VAL A 27 14.92 2.24 -5.05
N TYR A 28 14.42 1.32 -5.88
CA TYR A 28 15.19 0.81 -7.01
C TYR A 28 14.31 0.33 -8.18
N GLY A 29 14.94 -0.10 -9.27
CA GLY A 29 14.26 -0.39 -10.53
C GLY A 29 13.83 0.90 -11.20
N ASN A 30 12.61 1.00 -11.69
CA ASN A 30 12.00 2.18 -12.30
C ASN A 30 11.04 2.90 -11.34
N ALA A 31 11.17 2.67 -10.03
CA ALA A 31 10.26 3.23 -9.03
C ALA A 31 10.34 4.76 -8.95
N LEU A 32 9.19 5.40 -8.77
CA LEU A 32 9.11 6.85 -8.63
C LEU A 32 8.56 7.23 -7.26
N VAL A 33 9.29 8.08 -6.53
CA VAL A 33 8.86 8.63 -5.24
C VAL A 33 8.87 10.15 -5.34
N TYR A 34 7.72 10.80 -5.25
CA TYR A 34 7.62 12.24 -5.49
C TYR A 34 6.52 12.94 -4.69
N GLY A 35 6.37 14.23 -4.90
CA GLY A 35 5.48 15.07 -4.08
C GLY A 35 6.06 15.25 -2.69
N ASN A 36 5.27 15.03 -1.64
CA ASN A 36 5.68 15.05 -0.23
C ASN A 36 5.81 13.63 0.35
N ALA A 37 5.90 12.61 -0.50
CA ALA A 37 5.93 11.21 -0.08
C ALA A 37 7.14 10.90 0.82
N LYS A 38 6.94 9.96 1.75
CA LYS A 38 7.98 9.51 2.67
C LYS A 38 8.17 8.01 2.58
N VAL A 39 9.41 7.59 2.40
CA VAL A 39 9.81 6.17 2.44
C VAL A 39 10.90 6.03 3.51
N SER A 40 10.67 5.21 4.53
CA SER A 40 11.57 5.16 5.69
C SER A 40 11.61 3.82 6.40
N GLY A 41 12.47 3.71 7.40
CA GLY A 41 12.73 2.43 8.07
C GLY A 41 13.46 1.48 7.15
N ASP A 42 13.05 0.23 7.10
CA ASP A 42 13.56 -0.81 6.21
C ASP A 42 12.62 -1.05 5.00
N ALA A 43 11.83 -0.02 4.62
CA ALA A 43 10.86 -0.12 3.54
C ALA A 43 11.52 -0.22 2.16
N TRP A 44 10.89 -0.99 1.28
CA TRP A 44 11.35 -1.18 -0.09
C TRP A 44 10.30 -0.72 -1.09
N VAL A 45 10.70 0.11 -2.04
CA VAL A 45 9.87 0.55 -3.17
C VAL A 45 10.62 0.19 -4.46
N PHE A 46 10.07 -0.67 -5.28
CA PHE A 46 10.80 -1.18 -6.44
C PHE A 46 9.90 -1.61 -7.61
N GLY A 47 10.49 -2.05 -8.69
CA GLY A 47 9.77 -2.31 -9.94
C GLY A 47 9.39 -1.00 -10.60
N ASN A 48 8.16 -0.85 -11.05
CA ASN A 48 7.58 0.37 -11.59
C ASN A 48 6.68 1.10 -10.58
N ALA A 49 6.82 0.80 -9.30
CA ALA A 49 5.94 1.33 -8.25
C ALA A 49 5.99 2.85 -8.14
N LEU A 50 4.83 3.45 -7.89
CA LEU A 50 4.66 4.89 -7.72
C LEU A 50 4.23 5.21 -6.29
N VAL A 51 5.01 6.04 -5.59
CA VAL A 51 4.67 6.55 -4.24
C VAL A 51 4.68 8.07 -4.30
N TYR A 52 3.52 8.71 -4.14
CA TYR A 52 3.41 10.16 -4.33
C TYR A 52 2.32 10.82 -3.48
N GLY A 53 2.17 12.13 -3.62
CA GLY A 53 1.30 12.91 -2.75
C GLY A 53 1.92 13.05 -1.37
N ASP A 54 1.16 12.84 -0.31
CA ASP A 54 1.58 12.83 1.08
C ASP A 54 1.71 11.37 1.62
N ALA A 55 1.83 10.39 0.74
CA ALA A 55 1.89 8.98 1.10
C ALA A 55 3.11 8.63 1.97
N ASN A 56 2.92 7.68 2.87
CA ASN A 56 3.96 7.22 3.77
C ASN A 56 4.14 5.71 3.69
N VAL A 57 5.33 5.25 3.34
CA VAL A 57 5.73 3.83 3.31
C VAL A 57 6.84 3.64 4.33
N CYS A 58 6.62 2.83 5.37
CA CYS A 58 7.60 2.71 6.45
C CYS A 58 7.59 1.33 7.14
N GLY A 59 8.49 1.14 8.10
CA GLY A 59 8.73 -0.16 8.71
C GLY A 59 9.42 -1.10 7.72
N ASN A 60 8.96 -2.32 7.61
CA ASN A 60 9.45 -3.33 6.66
C ASN A 60 8.51 -3.47 5.45
N ALA A 61 7.65 -2.48 5.18
CA ALA A 61 6.68 -2.54 4.10
C ALA A 61 7.35 -2.60 2.73
N LYS A 62 6.70 -3.29 1.79
CA LYS A 62 7.18 -3.41 0.41
C LYS A 62 6.10 -2.98 -0.57
N VAL A 63 6.48 -2.10 -1.48
CA VAL A 63 5.64 -1.61 -2.57
C VAL A 63 6.33 -1.92 -3.88
N SER A 64 5.70 -2.69 -4.75
CA SER A 64 6.37 -3.21 -5.95
C SER A 64 5.43 -3.50 -7.13
N GLY A 65 5.99 -3.91 -8.25
CA GLY A 65 5.24 -4.10 -9.50
C GLY A 65 4.87 -2.76 -10.08
N ASP A 66 3.67 -2.64 -10.62
CA ASP A 66 3.09 -1.41 -11.16
C ASP A 66 2.15 -0.73 -10.13
N SER A 67 2.32 -1.04 -8.84
CA SER A 67 1.44 -0.57 -7.76
C SER A 67 1.57 0.93 -7.47
N TRP A 68 0.48 1.51 -6.98
CA TRP A 68 0.39 2.94 -6.68
C TRP A 68 0.01 3.17 -5.21
N VAL A 69 0.78 4.00 -4.52
CA VAL A 69 0.46 4.47 -3.17
C VAL A 69 0.45 6.01 -3.19
N ASN A 70 -0.71 6.62 -2.97
CA ASN A 70 -0.84 8.07 -3.11
C ASN A 70 -1.85 8.70 -2.14
N GLY A 71 -2.05 10.00 -2.28
CA GLY A 71 -2.86 10.78 -1.33
C GLY A 71 -2.17 10.82 0.02
N ASN A 72 -2.90 10.58 1.11
CA ASN A 72 -2.40 10.47 2.47
C ASN A 72 -2.25 8.99 2.91
N ALA A 73 -2.21 8.06 1.96
CA ALA A 73 -2.17 6.63 2.25
C ALA A 73 -0.95 6.23 3.08
N GLN A 74 -1.14 5.26 3.94
CA GLN A 74 -0.09 4.74 4.82
C GLN A 74 0.08 3.24 4.64
N VAL A 75 1.29 2.80 4.30
CA VAL A 75 1.66 1.39 4.19
C VAL A 75 2.81 1.13 5.18
N TYR A 76 2.58 0.31 6.19
CA TYR A 76 3.59 0.13 7.26
C TYR A 76 3.55 -1.26 7.92
N GLY A 77 4.46 -1.50 8.85
CA GLY A 77 4.68 -2.84 9.40
C GLY A 77 5.38 -3.74 8.39
N ASN A 78 4.87 -4.92 8.14
CA ASN A 78 5.36 -5.87 7.13
C ASN A 78 4.41 -5.95 5.92
N ALA A 79 3.60 -4.93 5.70
CA ALA A 79 2.59 -4.93 4.65
C ALA A 79 3.20 -5.01 3.24
N LEU A 80 2.50 -5.68 2.34
CA LEU A 80 2.90 -5.86 0.95
C LEU A 80 1.83 -5.26 0.03
N VAL A 81 2.26 -4.41 -0.90
CA VAL A 81 1.43 -3.87 -1.97
C VAL A 81 2.15 -4.15 -3.29
N PHE A 82 1.55 -4.93 -4.17
CA PHE A 82 2.26 -5.39 -5.36
C PHE A 82 1.33 -5.72 -6.55
N HIS A 83 1.91 -6.03 -7.69
CA HIS A 83 1.26 -6.08 -9.00
C HIS A 83 0.70 -4.70 -9.39
N ASP A 84 -0.58 -4.58 -9.75
CA ASP A 84 -1.24 -3.35 -10.18
C ASP A 84 -2.08 -2.71 -9.06
N ALA A 85 -1.88 -3.15 -7.81
CA ALA A 85 -2.66 -2.73 -6.66
C ALA A 85 -2.54 -1.23 -6.35
N LYS A 86 -3.65 -0.63 -5.93
CA LYS A 86 -3.71 0.80 -5.63
C LYS A 86 -4.15 1.04 -4.19
N VAL A 87 -3.41 1.88 -3.47
CA VAL A 87 -3.74 2.32 -2.12
C VAL A 87 -3.72 3.85 -2.09
N PHE A 88 -4.88 4.47 -1.86
CA PHE A 88 -5.00 5.92 -1.99
C PHE A 88 -5.99 6.56 -1.01
N GLY A 89 -6.15 7.88 -1.07
CA GLY A 89 -6.94 8.61 -0.09
C GLY A 89 -6.26 8.62 1.29
N ASP A 90 -6.99 8.35 2.34
CA ASP A 90 -6.52 8.22 3.73
C ASP A 90 -6.39 6.73 4.14
N ALA A 91 -6.31 5.82 3.18
CA ALA A 91 -6.29 4.38 3.42
C ALA A 91 -5.04 3.92 4.19
N LYS A 92 -5.20 2.83 4.96
CA LYS A 92 -4.10 2.25 5.73
C LYS A 92 -3.97 0.76 5.48
N VAL A 93 -2.78 0.32 5.13
CA VAL A 93 -2.42 -1.10 4.96
C VAL A 93 -1.27 -1.40 5.92
N TYR A 94 -1.47 -2.29 6.89
CA TYR A 94 -0.46 -2.52 7.91
C TYR A 94 -0.48 -3.92 8.54
N GLY A 95 0.45 -4.18 9.44
CA GLY A 95 0.66 -5.53 9.98
C GLY A 95 1.36 -6.41 8.94
N ASN A 96 0.84 -7.57 8.66
CA ASN A 96 1.28 -8.48 7.60
C ASN A 96 0.26 -8.53 6.45
N ALA A 97 -0.53 -7.48 6.26
CA ALA A 97 -1.56 -7.43 5.23
C ALA A 97 -0.97 -7.39 3.82
N GLU A 98 -1.69 -7.98 2.88
CA GLU A 98 -1.30 -8.03 1.47
C GLU A 98 -2.40 -7.43 0.59
N VAL A 99 -2.01 -6.53 -0.31
CA VAL A 99 -2.89 -5.97 -1.35
C VAL A 99 -2.23 -6.23 -2.70
N SER A 100 -2.91 -6.92 -3.59
CA SER A 100 -2.32 -7.37 -4.85
C SER A 100 -3.32 -7.54 -5.99
N GLY A 101 -2.83 -7.83 -7.19
CA GLY A 101 -3.64 -7.85 -8.41
C GLY A 101 -4.04 -6.44 -8.78
N ASP A 102 -5.25 -6.24 -9.29
CA ASP A 102 -5.86 -4.94 -9.59
C ASP A 102 -6.64 -4.36 -8.39
N ALA A 103 -6.43 -4.88 -7.19
CA ALA A 103 -7.18 -4.49 -6.00
C ALA A 103 -6.98 -3.03 -5.60
N GLU A 104 -8.06 -2.40 -5.13
CA GLU A 104 -8.06 -1.01 -4.71
C GLU A 104 -8.45 -0.87 -3.22
N VAL A 105 -7.64 -0.13 -2.46
CA VAL A 105 -7.92 0.24 -1.07
C VAL A 105 -7.91 1.75 -0.97
N SER A 106 -9.05 2.36 -0.65
CA SER A 106 -9.20 3.80 -0.76
C SER A 106 -9.97 4.46 0.39
N ASP A 107 -10.10 5.77 0.32
CA ASP A 107 -10.76 6.60 1.31
C ASP A 107 -10.13 6.43 2.72
N LYS A 108 -10.89 5.98 3.72
CA LYS A 108 -10.43 5.72 5.08
C LYS A 108 -10.34 4.23 5.41
N ALA A 109 -10.40 3.38 4.39
CA ALA A 109 -10.37 1.92 4.56
C ALA A 109 -9.08 1.45 5.25
N LYS A 110 -9.21 0.34 5.96
CA LYS A 110 -8.09 -0.27 6.68
C LYS A 110 -7.99 -1.74 6.35
N VAL A 111 -6.80 -2.16 5.94
CA VAL A 111 -6.46 -3.58 5.72
C VAL A 111 -5.29 -3.92 6.65
N TYR A 112 -5.49 -4.85 7.58
CA TYR A 112 -4.48 -5.10 8.61
C TYR A 112 -4.49 -6.55 9.14
N GLY A 113 -3.60 -6.84 10.08
CA GLY A 113 -3.41 -8.21 10.56
C GLY A 113 -2.69 -9.06 9.50
N ASN A 114 -3.25 -10.18 9.13
CA ASN A 114 -2.81 -11.06 8.04
C ASN A 114 -3.82 -11.06 6.89
N ALA A 115 -4.62 -10.00 6.74
CA ALA A 115 -5.66 -9.90 5.73
C ALA A 115 -5.09 -9.82 4.31
N GLN A 116 -5.83 -10.34 3.36
CA GLN A 116 -5.46 -10.34 1.95
C GLN A 116 -6.58 -9.73 1.10
N VAL A 117 -6.24 -8.75 0.27
CA VAL A 117 -7.13 -8.14 -0.71
C VAL A 117 -6.50 -8.32 -2.08
N PHE A 118 -7.17 -9.01 -3.00
CA PHE A 118 -6.58 -9.33 -4.29
C PHE A 118 -7.62 -9.54 -5.42
N GLY A 119 -7.14 -9.69 -6.64
CA GLY A 119 -7.97 -9.68 -7.84
C GLY A 119 -8.45 -8.27 -8.13
N ASP A 120 -9.69 -8.10 -8.54
CA ASP A 120 -10.35 -6.80 -8.80
C ASP A 120 -11.12 -6.28 -7.57
N ALA A 121 -10.75 -6.71 -6.36
CA ALA A 121 -11.48 -6.37 -5.14
C ALA A 121 -11.26 -4.90 -4.73
N GLU A 122 -12.34 -4.29 -4.23
CA GLU A 122 -12.31 -2.91 -3.76
C GLU A 122 -12.67 -2.82 -2.27
N VAL A 123 -11.88 -2.08 -1.49
CA VAL A 123 -12.15 -1.80 -0.06
C VAL A 123 -12.10 -0.29 0.13
N PHE A 124 -13.24 0.33 0.45
CA PHE A 124 -13.34 1.79 0.47
C PHE A 124 -14.25 2.35 1.59
N ALA A 125 -14.37 3.66 1.66
CA ALA A 125 -15.05 4.38 2.72
C ALA A 125 -14.38 4.13 4.10
N ASN A 126 -15.10 3.65 5.11
CA ASN A 126 -14.55 3.33 6.43
C ASN A 126 -14.35 1.82 6.64
N ALA A 127 -14.44 1.02 5.59
CA ALA A 127 -14.40 -0.44 5.66
C ALA A 127 -13.11 -0.97 6.29
N LYS A 128 -13.21 -2.10 6.95
CA LYS A 128 -12.07 -2.76 7.60
C LYS A 128 -11.97 -4.22 7.17
N VAL A 129 -10.78 -4.64 6.80
CA VAL A 129 -10.46 -6.04 6.52
C VAL A 129 -9.29 -6.44 7.42
N SER A 130 -9.49 -7.43 8.26
CA SER A 130 -8.53 -7.76 9.30
C SER A 130 -8.36 -9.26 9.59
N ASP A 131 -7.46 -9.57 10.49
CA ASP A 131 -7.10 -10.93 10.92
C ASP A 131 -6.55 -11.77 9.76
N LYS A 132 -7.26 -12.81 9.34
CA LYS A 132 -6.93 -13.67 8.19
C LYS A 132 -7.97 -13.59 7.09
N ALA A 133 -8.80 -12.55 7.11
CA ALA A 133 -9.85 -12.37 6.13
C ALA A 133 -9.29 -12.19 4.72
N LYS A 134 -10.02 -12.69 3.74
CA LYS A 134 -9.68 -12.54 2.33
C LYS A 134 -10.81 -11.87 1.58
N VAL A 135 -10.48 -10.86 0.81
CA VAL A 135 -11.40 -10.17 -0.10
C VAL A 135 -10.81 -10.27 -1.50
N TYR A 136 -11.52 -10.88 -2.43
CA TYR A 136 -10.97 -11.18 -3.75
C TYR A 136 -12.05 -11.25 -4.85
N GLY A 137 -11.62 -11.52 -6.08
CA GLY A 137 -12.51 -11.43 -7.24
C GLY A 137 -13.01 -10.01 -7.39
N ASN A 138 -14.28 -9.82 -7.69
CA ASN A 138 -14.90 -8.50 -7.86
C ASN A 138 -15.67 -8.07 -6.59
N ALA A 139 -15.21 -8.47 -5.41
CA ALA A 139 -15.86 -8.12 -4.16
C ALA A 139 -15.66 -6.64 -3.81
N GLN A 140 -16.72 -5.99 -3.33
CA GLN A 140 -16.65 -4.63 -2.83
C GLN A 140 -17.03 -4.60 -1.35
N VAL A 141 -16.14 -4.07 -0.51
CA VAL A 141 -16.35 -3.88 0.94
C VAL A 141 -16.32 -2.38 1.22
N PHE A 142 -17.43 -1.83 1.70
CA PHE A 142 -17.57 -0.38 1.81
C PHE A 142 -18.40 0.06 3.02
N GLY A 143 -18.64 1.35 3.16
CA GLY A 143 -19.36 1.88 4.30
C GLY A 143 -18.57 1.68 5.60
N ASP A 144 -19.21 1.18 6.63
CA ASP A 144 -18.61 0.81 7.90
C ASP A 144 -18.44 -0.71 8.04
N ALA A 145 -18.46 -1.46 6.93
CA ALA A 145 -18.37 -2.91 6.93
C ALA A 145 -17.05 -3.41 7.53
N GLU A 146 -17.13 -4.50 8.25
CA GLU A 146 -15.98 -5.18 8.83
C GLU A 146 -15.92 -6.64 8.37
N VAL A 147 -14.83 -7.02 7.72
CA VAL A 147 -14.54 -8.41 7.32
C VAL A 147 -13.36 -8.90 8.15
N SER A 148 -13.57 -9.89 9.00
CA SER A 148 -12.56 -10.31 9.98
C SER A 148 -12.53 -11.82 10.21
N GLY A 149 -11.62 -12.28 11.05
CA GLY A 149 -11.44 -13.70 11.34
C GLY A 149 -10.88 -14.46 10.14
N ASN A 150 -11.52 -15.55 9.77
CA ASN A 150 -11.18 -16.36 8.59
C ASN A 150 -12.20 -16.17 7.45
N ALA A 151 -12.92 -15.05 7.43
CA ALA A 151 -13.94 -14.80 6.40
C ALA A 151 -13.31 -14.70 5.01
N GLU A 152 -14.01 -15.23 4.03
CA GLU A 152 -13.64 -15.12 2.61
C GLU A 152 -14.79 -14.49 1.82
N VAL A 153 -14.50 -13.40 1.13
CA VAL A 153 -15.43 -12.65 0.29
C VAL A 153 -14.89 -12.65 -1.14
N SER A 154 -15.57 -13.37 -2.02
CA SER A 154 -15.10 -13.56 -3.40
C SER A 154 -15.87 -12.76 -4.45
N GLY A 155 -16.87 -12.01 -4.05
CA GLY A 155 -17.69 -11.18 -4.93
C GLY A 155 -18.90 -10.62 -4.20
N GLY A 156 -19.59 -9.69 -4.87
CA GLY A 156 -20.75 -9.00 -4.30
C GLY A 156 -20.40 -7.78 -3.46
N LEU A 157 -21.41 -7.24 -2.78
CA LEU A 157 -21.37 -5.99 -2.04
C LEU A 157 -21.50 -6.27 -0.54
N ILE A 158 -20.60 -5.73 0.26
CA ILE A 158 -20.66 -5.74 1.73
C ILE A 158 -20.51 -4.31 2.22
N GLY A 159 -21.59 -3.76 2.78
CA GLY A 159 -21.65 -2.39 3.25
C GLY A 159 -22.41 -2.25 4.57
#